data_cfe71f591af6e76ae1661b62b0327cb4
#
_entry.id   cfe71f591af6e76ae1661b62b0327cb4
#
_cell.length_a   1.000
_cell.length_b   1.000
_cell.length_c   1.000
_cell.angle_alpha   90.00
_cell.angle_beta   90.00
_cell.angle_gamma   90.00
#
_symmetry.space_group_name_H-M   'P 1'
#
loop_
_entity.id
_entity.type
_entity.pdbx_description
1 polymer ?
#
loop_
_entity_poly.entity_id
_entity_poly.type
_entity_poly.pdbx_seq_one_letter_code
_entity_poly.pdbx_strand_id
1 'polypeptide(L)'
;MKKKTILIVVGIILLVPNLPVINKYVAHRTDEGYFRYANLDGSFIATQRFSFKSPGFSTVGFEEFIKNTSPAKENRKLYRLYKINPLCFWRWNNYLQIGVHFDYMDPKVIEQNMLAKGLDIKGIRQDIDSL
;
A
#
# COMPACT_ATOMS: atom_id res chain seq x y z
N MET A 1 22.88 25.12 20.01
CA MET A 1 21.57 25.32 19.38
C MET A 1 20.48 25.32 20.48
N LYS A 2 19.58 26.29 20.48
CA LYS A 2 18.51 26.35 21.48
C LYS A 2 17.55 25.17 21.31
N LYS A 3 17.07 24.55 22.41
CA LYS A 3 16.13 23.39 22.36
C LYS A 3 14.93 23.62 21.42
N LYS A 4 14.39 24.84 21.38
CA LYS A 4 13.30 25.23 20.46
C LYS A 4 13.68 25.08 18.99
N THR A 5 14.90 25.47 18.60
CA THR A 5 15.38 25.34 17.22
C THR A 5 15.50 23.88 16.81
N ILE A 6 15.98 23.01 17.70
CA ILE A 6 16.06 21.56 17.44
C ILE A 6 14.66 20.98 17.19
N LEU A 7 13.69 21.30 18.04
CA LEU A 7 12.30 20.83 17.90
C LEU A 7 11.67 21.29 16.57
N ILE A 8 11.91 22.54 16.17
CA ILE A 8 11.41 23.05 14.89
C ILE A 8 12.04 22.29 13.73
N VAL A 9 13.35 22.08 13.74
CA VAL A 9 14.06 21.34 12.66
C VAL A 9 13.55 19.91 12.57
N VAL A 10 13.40 19.21 13.70
CA VAL A 10 12.84 17.85 13.74
C VAL A 10 11.41 17.84 13.21
N GLY A 11 10.59 18.79 13.62
CA GLY A 11 9.22 18.91 13.09
C GLY A 11 9.18 19.09 11.58
N ILE A 12 10.06 19.93 11.02
CA ILE A 12 10.17 20.13 9.57
C ILE A 12 10.58 18.82 8.87
N ILE A 13 11.58 18.12 9.39
CA ILE A 13 12.05 16.85 8.81
C ILE A 13 10.93 15.80 8.78
N LEU A 14 10.09 15.73 9.81
CA LEU A 14 9.00 14.77 9.90
C LEU A 14 7.78 15.15 9.03
N LEU A 15 7.47 16.43 8.93
CA LEU A 15 6.24 16.90 8.25
C LEU A 15 6.44 17.15 6.76
N VAL A 16 7.56 17.73 6.35
CA VAL A 16 7.79 18.13 4.95
C VAL A 16 7.67 16.96 3.97
N PRO A 17 8.22 15.75 4.23
CA PRO A 17 8.06 14.62 3.31
C PRO A 17 6.61 14.16 3.13
N ASN A 18 5.72 14.51 4.07
CA ASN A 18 4.31 14.14 4.04
C ASN A 18 3.40 15.20 3.41
N LEU A 19 3.94 16.36 3.02
CA LEU A 19 3.18 17.34 2.25
C LEU A 19 2.81 16.78 0.87
N PRO A 20 1.58 17.01 0.38
CA PRO A 20 1.06 16.33 -0.81
C PRO A 20 1.98 16.34 -2.03
N VAL A 21 2.56 17.48 -2.38
CA VAL A 21 3.45 17.61 -3.55
C VAL A 21 4.79 16.93 -3.30
N ILE A 22 5.38 17.14 -2.11
CA ILE A 22 6.71 16.59 -1.77
C ILE A 22 6.61 15.08 -1.58
N ASN A 23 5.56 14.59 -0.93
CA ASN A 23 5.33 13.17 -0.72
C ASN A 23 5.33 12.36 -2.02
N LYS A 24 4.80 12.93 -3.11
CA LYS A 24 4.85 12.30 -4.43
C LYS A 24 6.28 11.99 -4.87
N TYR A 25 7.17 12.95 -4.77
CA TYR A 25 8.57 12.78 -5.19
C TYR A 25 9.32 11.81 -4.28
N VAL A 26 9.10 11.92 -2.96
CA VAL A 26 9.71 11.03 -1.98
C VAL A 26 9.24 9.59 -2.22
N ALA A 27 7.93 9.38 -2.30
CA ALA A 27 7.34 8.07 -2.51
C ALA A 27 7.77 7.45 -3.85
N HIS A 28 7.80 8.22 -4.94
CA HIS A 28 8.28 7.73 -6.24
C HIS A 28 9.74 7.26 -6.19
N ARG A 29 10.56 7.84 -5.32
CA ARG A 29 11.97 7.47 -5.17
C ARG A 29 12.23 6.33 -4.18
N THR A 30 11.34 6.14 -3.19
CA THR A 30 11.57 5.23 -2.06
C THR A 30 10.63 4.03 -2.04
N ASP A 31 9.45 4.15 -2.63
CA ASP A 31 8.33 3.23 -2.36
C ASP A 31 7.65 2.71 -3.62
N GLU A 32 8.29 2.79 -4.79
CA GLU A 32 7.71 2.28 -6.03
C GLU A 32 7.40 0.77 -5.88
N GLY A 33 6.11 0.41 -6.01
CA GLY A 33 5.64 -0.96 -5.86
C GLY A 33 5.44 -1.44 -4.42
N TYR A 34 5.78 -0.64 -3.40
CA TYR A 34 5.64 -1.04 -1.99
C TYR A 34 4.18 -1.20 -1.55
N PHE A 35 3.30 -0.27 -1.94
CA PHE A 35 1.91 -0.26 -1.48
C PHE A 35 1.04 -1.15 -2.36
N ARG A 36 0.97 -2.43 -2.01
CA ARG A 36 0.15 -3.42 -2.71
C ARG A 36 -1.02 -3.89 -1.88
N TYR A 37 -2.09 -4.20 -2.61
CA TYR A 37 -3.35 -4.70 -2.08
C TYR A 37 -3.80 -5.90 -2.91
N ALA A 38 -4.38 -6.89 -2.28
CA ALA A 38 -4.95 -8.05 -2.94
C ALA A 38 -6.19 -8.55 -2.21
N ASN A 39 -7.06 -9.26 -2.92
CA ASN A 39 -8.09 -10.07 -2.27
C ASN A 39 -7.51 -11.41 -1.81
N LEU A 40 -8.28 -12.19 -1.06
CA LEU A 40 -7.79 -13.38 -0.37
C LEU A 40 -7.18 -14.43 -1.30
N ASP A 41 -7.73 -14.62 -2.48
CA ASP A 41 -7.26 -15.61 -3.46
C ASP A 41 -6.27 -15.08 -4.50
N GLY A 42 -5.94 -13.78 -4.43
CA GLY A 42 -5.00 -13.16 -5.35
C GLY A 42 -5.52 -12.97 -6.78
N SER A 43 -6.81 -13.16 -7.02
CA SER A 43 -7.42 -12.93 -8.33
C SER A 43 -7.50 -11.42 -8.68
N PHE A 44 -7.41 -10.56 -7.68
CA PHE A 44 -7.27 -9.12 -7.84
C PHE A 44 -6.06 -8.62 -7.05
N ILE A 45 -5.14 -7.96 -7.75
CA ILE A 45 -3.96 -7.32 -7.17
C ILE A 45 -3.92 -5.89 -7.66
N ALA A 46 -3.76 -4.93 -6.75
CA ALA A 46 -3.60 -3.53 -7.06
C ALA A 46 -2.31 -2.99 -6.45
N THR A 47 -1.54 -2.24 -7.23
CA THR A 47 -0.40 -1.47 -6.75
C THR A 47 -0.80 -0.01 -6.72
N GLN A 48 -0.65 0.62 -5.57
CA GLN A 48 -0.90 2.05 -5.46
C GLN A 48 0.19 2.80 -6.21
N ARG A 49 -0.19 3.39 -7.33
CA ARG A 49 0.65 4.38 -8.01
C ARG A 49 0.46 5.73 -7.32
N PHE A 50 1.55 6.41 -7.05
CA PHE A 50 1.57 7.69 -6.35
C PHE A 50 0.91 8.80 -7.16
N SER A 51 -0.40 8.76 -7.27
CA SER A 51 -1.16 9.88 -7.78
C SER A 51 -2.02 10.46 -6.66
N PHE A 52 -1.86 11.74 -6.38
CA PHE A 52 -2.55 12.46 -5.31
C PHE A 52 -4.05 12.53 -5.44
N LYS A 53 -4.59 12.09 -6.56
CA LYS A 53 -5.98 12.39 -6.88
C LYS A 53 -6.98 11.38 -6.33
N SER A 54 -6.51 10.24 -5.79
CA SER A 54 -7.49 9.25 -5.36
C SER A 54 -6.94 8.29 -4.30
N PRO A 55 -7.29 8.47 -3.04
CA PRO A 55 -7.17 7.41 -2.06
C PRO A 55 -8.00 6.17 -2.43
N GLY A 56 -8.96 6.33 -3.33
CA GLY A 56 -9.89 5.28 -3.74
C GLY A 56 -9.53 4.52 -5.02
N PHE A 57 -8.34 4.70 -5.62
CA PHE A 57 -8.04 4.03 -6.89
C PHE A 57 -8.12 2.49 -6.80
N SER A 58 -7.67 1.94 -5.69
CA SER A 58 -7.74 0.49 -5.43
C SER A 58 -9.16 0.03 -5.16
N THR A 59 -10.00 0.85 -4.54
CA THR A 59 -11.40 0.51 -4.25
C THR A 59 -12.28 0.57 -5.48
N VAL A 60 -12.12 1.58 -6.34
CA VAL A 60 -12.89 1.69 -7.59
C VAL A 60 -12.61 0.50 -8.52
N GLY A 61 -11.34 0.18 -8.75
CA GLY A 61 -10.97 -0.97 -9.57
C GLY A 61 -11.44 -2.30 -8.95
N PHE A 62 -11.43 -2.40 -7.63
CA PHE A 62 -11.92 -3.59 -6.94
C PHE A 62 -13.45 -3.74 -6.98
N GLU A 63 -14.20 -2.65 -6.88
CA GLU A 63 -15.65 -2.68 -7.05
C GLU A 63 -16.04 -3.10 -8.47
N GLU A 64 -15.34 -2.60 -9.47
CA GLU A 64 -15.53 -3.01 -10.86
C GLU A 64 -15.20 -4.50 -11.06
N PHE A 65 -14.10 -4.98 -10.49
CA PHE A 65 -13.76 -6.40 -10.49
C PHE A 65 -14.88 -7.25 -9.87
N ILE A 66 -15.41 -6.86 -8.69
CA ILE A 66 -16.52 -7.58 -8.03
C ILE A 66 -17.77 -7.63 -8.92
N LYS A 67 -18.11 -6.52 -9.58
CA LYS A 67 -19.27 -6.47 -10.49
C LYS A 67 -19.11 -7.40 -11.70
N ASN A 68 -17.91 -7.40 -12.28
CA ASN A 68 -17.65 -8.15 -13.52
C ASN A 68 -17.44 -9.64 -13.30
N THR A 69 -16.88 -10.05 -12.15
CA THR A 69 -16.50 -11.45 -11.89
C THR A 69 -17.40 -12.16 -10.89
N SER A 70 -18.19 -11.40 -10.10
CA SER A 70 -19.03 -11.94 -9.03
C SER A 70 -18.32 -12.98 -8.15
N PRO A 71 -17.16 -12.65 -7.57
CA PRO A 71 -16.34 -13.61 -6.84
C PRO A 71 -17.05 -14.10 -5.58
N ALA A 72 -16.59 -15.23 -5.03
CA ALA A 72 -17.06 -15.78 -3.77
C ALA A 72 -16.95 -14.72 -2.64
N LYS A 73 -17.80 -14.84 -1.63
CA LYS A 73 -17.94 -13.82 -0.56
C LYS A 73 -16.64 -13.51 0.14
N GLU A 74 -15.82 -14.53 0.41
CA GLU A 74 -14.49 -14.41 1.03
C GLU A 74 -13.49 -13.59 0.18
N ASN A 75 -13.67 -13.55 -1.14
CA ASN A 75 -12.82 -12.80 -2.08
C ASN A 75 -13.33 -11.39 -2.39
N ARG A 76 -14.36 -10.94 -1.69
CA ARG A 76 -14.92 -9.57 -1.82
C ARG A 76 -14.32 -8.58 -0.83
N LYS A 77 -13.21 -8.91 -0.20
CA LYS A 77 -12.47 -8.03 0.70
C LYS A 77 -11.06 -7.81 0.18
N LEU A 78 -10.60 -6.56 0.26
CA LEU A 78 -9.26 -6.15 -0.11
C LEU A 78 -8.39 -6.06 1.15
N TYR A 79 -7.17 -6.57 1.07
CA TYR A 79 -6.17 -6.54 2.13
C TYR A 79 -4.94 -5.77 1.68
N ARG A 80 -4.27 -5.07 2.61
CA ARG A 80 -2.94 -4.52 2.35
C ARG A 80 -1.88 -5.61 2.57
N LEU A 81 -0.89 -5.63 1.68
CA LEU A 81 0.19 -6.64 1.72
C LEU A 81 1.46 -6.11 2.38
N TYR A 82 1.42 -4.92 2.96
CA TYR A 82 2.55 -4.30 3.65
C TYR A 82 2.21 -4.01 5.12
N LYS A 83 3.23 -4.07 5.97
CA LYS A 83 3.12 -3.68 7.38
C LYS A 83 3.25 -2.17 7.53
N ILE A 84 2.47 -1.59 8.44
CA ILE A 84 2.63 -0.19 8.83
C ILE A 84 3.83 -0.11 9.77
N ASN A 85 4.87 0.63 9.36
CA ASN A 85 6.05 0.90 10.18
C ASN A 85 6.07 2.39 10.56
N PRO A 86 5.77 2.76 11.82
CA PRO A 86 5.76 4.16 12.25
C PRO A 86 7.10 4.89 12.08
N LEU A 87 8.21 4.16 12.05
CA LEU A 87 9.54 4.75 11.86
C LEU A 87 9.77 5.24 10.42
N CYS A 88 9.00 4.73 9.46
CA CYS A 88 9.01 5.22 8.08
C CYS A 88 8.14 6.49 7.98
N PHE A 89 8.60 7.60 8.57
CA PHE A 89 7.84 8.85 8.68
C PHE A 89 7.46 9.44 7.32
N TRP A 90 8.24 9.21 6.27
CA TRP A 90 7.92 9.66 4.90
C TRP A 90 6.72 8.93 4.27
N ARG A 91 6.25 7.84 4.91
CA ARG A 91 5.06 7.07 4.50
C ARG A 91 3.80 7.40 5.30
N TRP A 92 3.88 8.27 6.31
CA TRP A 92 2.75 8.56 7.20
C TRP A 92 1.52 9.04 6.46
N ASN A 93 1.70 9.91 5.46
CA ASN A 93 0.58 10.37 4.66
C ASN A 93 -0.19 9.21 4.02
N ASN A 94 0.51 8.24 3.43
CA ASN A 94 -0.12 7.06 2.83
C ASN A 94 -0.74 6.14 3.88
N TYR A 95 -0.04 5.90 4.99
CA TYR A 95 -0.55 5.04 6.07
C TYR A 95 -1.86 5.59 6.65
N LEU A 96 -1.94 6.88 6.91
CA LEU A 96 -3.11 7.51 7.53
C LEU A 96 -4.28 7.65 6.55
N GLN A 97 -4.00 7.94 5.29
CA GLN A 97 -5.07 8.13 4.29
C GLN A 97 -5.64 6.81 3.76
N ILE A 98 -4.82 5.78 3.62
CA ILE A 98 -5.20 4.54 2.96
C ILE A 98 -4.90 3.32 3.82
N GLY A 99 -3.66 3.16 4.28
CA GLY A 99 -3.18 1.93 4.89
C GLY A 99 -3.99 1.44 6.08
N VAL A 100 -4.42 2.37 6.96
CA VAL A 100 -5.20 2.03 8.16
C VAL A 100 -6.62 1.52 7.87
N HIS A 101 -7.14 1.78 6.65
CA HIS A 101 -8.49 1.36 6.26
C HIS A 101 -8.56 -0.09 5.75
N PHE A 102 -7.41 -0.73 5.54
CA PHE A 102 -7.34 -2.11 5.08
C PHE A 102 -6.64 -3.00 6.11
N ASP A 103 -7.20 -4.18 6.35
CA ASP A 103 -6.54 -5.18 7.18
C ASP A 103 -5.26 -5.68 6.52
N TYR A 104 -4.29 -6.03 7.35
CA TYR A 104 -3.05 -6.64 6.88
C TYR A 104 -3.26 -8.12 6.53
N MET A 105 -2.70 -8.56 5.41
CA MET A 105 -2.56 -9.95 5.05
C MET A 105 -1.11 -10.23 4.68
N ASP A 106 -0.55 -11.33 5.18
CA ASP A 106 0.81 -11.73 4.81
C ASP A 106 0.83 -12.10 3.31
N PRO A 107 1.71 -11.50 2.50
CA PRO A 107 1.84 -11.82 1.08
C PRO A 107 2.01 -13.31 0.79
N LYS A 108 2.65 -14.06 1.69
CA LYS A 108 2.84 -15.51 1.55
C LYS A 108 1.53 -16.30 1.56
N VAL A 109 0.52 -15.82 2.33
CA VAL A 109 -0.81 -16.44 2.34
C VAL A 109 -1.49 -16.28 0.99
N ILE A 110 -1.43 -15.07 0.42
CA ILE A 110 -1.97 -14.80 -0.91
C ILE A 110 -1.24 -15.63 -1.97
N GLU A 111 0.10 -15.70 -1.91
CA GLU A 111 0.91 -16.51 -2.82
C GLU A 111 0.48 -17.98 -2.79
N GLN A 112 0.31 -18.56 -1.60
CA GLN A 112 -0.14 -19.94 -1.45
C GLN A 112 -1.54 -20.17 -2.05
N ASN A 113 -2.46 -19.24 -1.82
CA ASN A 113 -3.81 -19.32 -2.38
C ASN A 113 -3.79 -19.19 -3.91
N MET A 114 -2.94 -18.35 -4.46
CA MET A 114 -2.75 -18.21 -5.91
C MET A 114 -2.20 -19.49 -6.53
N LEU A 115 -1.17 -20.07 -5.91
CA LEU A 115 -0.58 -21.35 -6.35
C LEU A 115 -1.61 -22.48 -6.33
N ALA A 116 -2.43 -22.56 -5.29
CA ALA A 116 -3.51 -23.54 -5.20
C ALA A 116 -4.54 -23.41 -6.32
N LYS A 117 -4.71 -22.21 -6.88
CA LYS A 117 -5.60 -21.92 -8.03
C LYS A 117 -4.89 -21.95 -9.38
N GLY A 118 -3.59 -22.22 -9.44
CA GLY A 118 -2.79 -22.20 -10.67
C GLY A 118 -2.58 -20.80 -11.26
N LEU A 119 -2.67 -19.73 -10.45
CA LEU A 119 -2.45 -18.36 -10.87
C LEU A 119 -0.96 -18.00 -10.86
N ASP A 120 -0.57 -17.06 -11.74
CA ASP A 120 0.82 -16.56 -11.80
C ASP A 120 1.14 -15.65 -10.61
N ILE A 121 2.17 -16.03 -9.85
CA ILE A 121 2.62 -15.31 -8.62
C ILE A 121 3.68 -14.26 -8.88
N LYS A 122 4.13 -14.04 -10.11
CA LYS A 122 5.20 -13.07 -10.43
C LYS A 122 4.89 -11.65 -9.91
N GLY A 123 3.62 -11.25 -9.95
CA GLY A 123 3.18 -9.95 -9.47
C GLY A 123 3.34 -9.75 -7.95
N ILE A 124 3.38 -10.82 -7.16
CA ILE A 124 3.58 -10.75 -5.70
C ILE A 124 5.05 -10.95 -5.33
N ARG A 125 5.78 -11.83 -6.03
CA ARG A 125 7.18 -12.16 -5.71
C ARG A 125 8.16 -11.01 -5.91
N GLN A 126 7.91 -10.11 -6.84
CA GLN A 126 8.82 -8.97 -7.08
C GLN A 126 9.09 -8.10 -5.85
N ASP A 127 8.28 -8.20 -4.79
CA ASP A 127 8.44 -7.41 -3.57
C ASP A 127 9.04 -8.17 -2.40
N ILE A 128 9.02 -9.50 -2.41
CA ILE A 128 9.58 -10.31 -1.32
C ILE A 128 11.11 -10.31 -1.41
N ASP A 129 11.64 -10.24 -2.63
CA ASP A 129 13.09 -10.24 -2.89
C ASP A 129 13.73 -8.85 -2.74
N SER A 130 12.92 -7.79 -2.56
CA SER A 130 13.40 -6.40 -2.38
C SER A 130 13.39 -5.92 -0.93
N LEU A 131 13.03 -6.77 0.03
CA LEU A 131 13.05 -6.53 1.48
C LEU A 131 14.22 -7.24 2.15
#